data_a90bcc7625302d63a4a92d670b170239
#
_entry.id   a90bcc7625302d63a4a92d670b170239
#
_cell.length_a   1.000
_cell.length_b   1.000
_cell.length_c   1.000
_cell.angle_alpha   90.00
_cell.angle_beta   90.00
_cell.angle_gamma   90.00
#
_symmetry.space_group_name_H-M   'P 1'
#
loop_
_entity.id
_entity.type
_entity.pdbx_description
1 polymer ?
#
loop_
_entity_poly.entity_id
_entity_poly.type
_entity_poly.pdbx_seq_one_letter_code
_entity_poly.pdbx_strand_id
1 'polypeptide(L)'
;MHVLHAVTSGWKQLGRNIRLFFLANMLYQIGTGMFSVLYNLYIQALGYEDTMNGTIVSVQSLATALVFIPIGLIADRASHKLLLSLGAMLTGLSFMGRAFASGESGLVLLAVAAGLFAAFFQVIAVPFLAENTDKQQRLKIFSYHFSLVLAAQVLGSSGGGVLADLLQQAGMEKIHSLQTVLFIGGAASLLAFIPLLFVQKTAKEKVLVETVVPEAATKPMVPAKDDWKAICKFTLAQLIVGTGSGLVVPYLNLYFTNRFAVSLSAVGILISLGQVMTIVSMLIGPTLANRVGPVKAVVLFQMMSLPFLLLTGFTNLFVIASITFLFRQALMNAANPIQSSIMVDRVSDARRGIANSMTQTAFMLGWATMGPVQSFLLTAYGTYWGYAITFSMTGVLYISASAMYYFMFKERKTAASKAAAAM
;
A
#
# COMPACT_ATOMS: atom_id res chain seq x y z
N MET A 1 -18.00 -8.33 22.81
CA MET A 1 -16.96 -9.03 23.63
C MET A 1 -16.21 -10.09 22.83
N HIS A 2 -16.84 -10.97 22.04
CA HIS A 2 -16.16 -12.04 21.28
C HIS A 2 -15.09 -11.53 20.28
N VAL A 3 -15.30 -10.41 19.61
CA VAL A 3 -14.33 -9.84 18.64
C VAL A 3 -13.07 -9.33 19.34
N LEU A 4 -13.20 -8.63 20.46
CA LEU A 4 -12.07 -8.16 21.27
C LEU A 4 -11.24 -9.32 21.84
N HIS A 5 -11.90 -10.40 22.28
CA HIS A 5 -11.22 -11.62 22.75
C HIS A 5 -10.46 -12.33 21.61
N ALA A 6 -11.02 -12.38 20.40
CA ALA A 6 -10.36 -12.97 19.23
C ALA A 6 -9.15 -12.14 18.78
N VAL A 7 -9.24 -10.82 18.86
CA VAL A 7 -8.12 -9.91 18.52
C VAL A 7 -7.01 -10.01 19.55
N THR A 8 -7.34 -10.03 20.86
CA THR A 8 -6.33 -10.12 21.92
C THR A 8 -5.67 -11.50 22.01
N SER A 9 -6.40 -12.57 21.74
CA SER A 9 -5.83 -13.93 21.66
C SER A 9 -4.95 -14.08 20.42
N GLY A 10 -5.35 -13.52 19.28
CA GLY A 10 -4.55 -13.48 18.06
C GLY A 10 -3.25 -12.69 18.25
N TRP A 11 -3.31 -11.56 18.94
CA TRP A 11 -2.12 -10.74 19.25
C TRP A 11 -1.08 -11.46 20.12
N LYS A 12 -1.54 -12.23 21.12
CA LYS A 12 -0.65 -13.02 22.00
C LYS A 12 0.07 -14.16 21.26
N GLN A 13 -0.53 -14.69 20.20
CA GLN A 13 0.07 -15.75 19.36
C GLN A 13 1.14 -15.23 18.38
N LEU A 14 1.22 -13.91 18.16
CA LEU A 14 2.21 -13.30 17.27
C LEU A 14 3.61 -13.33 17.91
N GLY A 15 4.61 -13.68 17.13
CA GLY A 15 6.01 -13.59 17.54
C GLY A 15 6.39 -12.17 17.99
N ARG A 16 7.37 -12.07 18.90
CA ARG A 16 7.82 -10.78 19.46
C ARG A 16 8.19 -9.76 18.36
N ASN A 17 8.93 -10.17 17.34
CA ASN A 17 9.35 -9.30 16.25
C ASN A 17 8.18 -8.73 15.46
N ILE A 18 7.15 -9.55 15.19
CA ILE A 18 5.95 -9.13 14.47
C ILE A 18 5.15 -8.12 15.29
N ARG A 19 4.99 -8.35 16.60
CA ARG A 19 4.28 -7.41 17.49
C ARG A 19 4.98 -6.05 17.55
N LEU A 20 6.32 -6.04 17.68
CA LEU A 20 7.11 -4.81 17.68
C LEU A 20 7.02 -4.09 16.34
N PHE A 21 7.08 -4.82 15.24
CA PHE A 21 6.91 -4.24 13.90
C PHE A 21 5.50 -3.67 13.72
N PHE A 22 4.45 -4.35 14.14
CA PHE A 22 3.08 -3.84 14.03
C PHE A 22 2.89 -2.57 14.86
N LEU A 23 3.46 -2.51 16.06
CA LEU A 23 3.43 -1.29 16.88
C LEU A 23 4.16 -0.13 16.18
N ALA A 24 5.36 -0.37 15.66
CA ALA A 24 6.11 0.61 14.89
C ALA A 24 5.35 1.08 13.66
N ASN A 25 4.81 0.12 12.90
CA ASN A 25 4.04 0.42 11.69
C ASN A 25 2.77 1.24 12.01
N MET A 26 2.09 0.95 13.11
CA MET A 26 0.92 1.71 13.56
C MET A 26 1.28 3.18 13.84
N LEU A 27 2.35 3.43 14.61
CA LEU A 27 2.84 4.78 14.88
C LEU A 27 3.23 5.51 13.60
N TYR A 28 3.97 4.83 12.71
CA TYR A 28 4.38 5.37 11.41
C TYR A 28 3.19 5.75 10.53
N GLN A 29 2.19 4.87 10.44
CA GLN A 29 1.02 5.08 9.58
C GLN A 29 0.04 6.11 10.14
N ILE A 30 -0.07 6.27 11.47
CA ILE A 30 -0.83 7.37 12.08
C ILE A 30 -0.23 8.71 11.64
N GLY A 31 1.09 8.87 11.74
CA GLY A 31 1.77 10.08 11.28
C GLY A 31 1.57 10.33 9.78
N THR A 32 1.75 9.30 8.96
CA THR A 32 1.50 9.37 7.52
C THR A 32 0.04 9.77 7.21
N GLY A 33 -0.93 9.24 7.96
CA GLY A 33 -2.35 9.59 7.82
C GLY A 33 -2.62 11.07 8.13
N MET A 34 -2.02 11.63 9.19
CA MET A 34 -2.11 13.07 9.48
C MET A 34 -1.58 13.91 8.32
N PHE A 35 -0.41 13.55 7.79
CA PHE A 35 0.19 14.27 6.66
C PHE A 35 -0.64 14.16 5.38
N SER A 36 -1.24 13.03 5.09
CA SER A 36 -1.99 12.80 3.86
C SER A 36 -3.18 13.73 3.66
N VAL A 37 -3.77 14.20 4.75
CA VAL A 37 -4.95 15.08 4.72
C VAL A 37 -4.60 16.53 5.04
N LEU A 38 -3.77 16.76 6.06
CA LEU A 38 -3.58 18.10 6.59
C LEU A 38 -2.47 18.89 5.91
N TYR A 39 -1.51 18.21 5.25
CA TYR A 39 -0.38 18.93 4.68
C TYR A 39 -0.75 19.83 3.50
N ASN A 40 -1.68 19.41 2.66
CA ASN A 40 -2.19 20.25 1.57
C ASN A 40 -2.92 21.48 2.12
N LEU A 41 -3.68 21.33 3.21
CA LEU A 41 -4.35 22.43 3.89
C LEU A 41 -3.35 23.40 4.53
N TYR A 42 -2.24 22.90 5.03
CA TYR A 42 -1.16 23.71 5.57
C TYR A 42 -0.49 24.57 4.47
N ILE A 43 -0.19 23.99 3.31
CA ILE A 43 0.37 24.70 2.16
C ILE A 43 -0.57 25.82 1.67
N GLN A 44 -1.88 25.54 1.61
CA GLN A 44 -2.87 26.56 1.27
C GLN A 44 -2.96 27.66 2.35
N ALA A 45 -2.87 27.30 3.63
CA ALA A 45 -2.87 28.27 4.73
C ALA A 45 -1.62 29.17 4.71
N LEU A 46 -0.49 28.71 4.18
CA LEU A 46 0.70 29.51 3.91
C LEU A 46 0.52 30.48 2.74
N GLY A 47 -0.59 30.43 2.00
CA GLY A 47 -0.88 31.30 0.84
C GLY A 47 -0.42 30.76 -0.50
N TYR A 48 0.02 29.50 -0.59
CA TYR A 48 0.40 28.90 -1.86
C TYR A 48 -0.84 28.42 -2.65
N GLU A 49 -0.73 28.48 -3.96
CA GLU A 49 -1.75 27.96 -4.87
C GLU A 49 -1.75 26.43 -4.95
N ASP A 50 -2.80 25.84 -5.53
CA ASP A 50 -2.94 24.40 -5.73
C ASP A 50 -1.83 23.77 -6.58
N THR A 51 -1.19 24.56 -7.44
CA THR A 51 -0.01 24.18 -8.24
C THR A 51 1.14 23.71 -7.36
N MET A 52 1.35 24.36 -6.20
CA MET A 52 2.38 23.97 -5.22
C MET A 52 2.07 22.63 -4.59
N ASN A 53 0.82 22.36 -4.24
CA ASN A 53 0.37 21.04 -3.76
C ASN A 53 0.66 19.95 -4.79
N GLY A 54 0.33 20.20 -6.06
CA GLY A 54 0.63 19.29 -7.17
C GLY A 54 2.13 19.00 -7.31
N THR A 55 2.95 20.04 -7.24
CA THR A 55 4.42 19.93 -7.31
C THR A 55 4.96 19.07 -6.18
N ILE A 56 4.55 19.33 -4.94
CA ILE A 56 5.00 18.57 -3.76
C ILE A 56 4.63 17.08 -3.84
N VAL A 57 3.39 16.78 -4.23
CA VAL A 57 2.94 15.39 -4.40
C VAL A 57 3.73 14.69 -5.52
N SER A 58 3.98 15.39 -6.63
CA SER A 58 4.71 14.85 -7.78
C SER A 58 6.17 14.56 -7.45
N VAL A 59 6.88 15.52 -6.84
CA VAL A 59 8.30 15.32 -6.50
C VAL A 59 8.48 14.27 -5.41
N GLN A 60 7.58 14.21 -4.42
CA GLN A 60 7.59 13.17 -3.39
C GLN A 60 7.39 11.78 -4.00
N SER A 61 6.39 11.63 -4.88
CA SER A 61 6.08 10.36 -5.54
C SER A 61 7.22 9.90 -6.45
N LEU A 62 7.81 10.83 -7.21
CA LEU A 62 8.96 10.57 -8.07
C LEU A 62 10.17 10.14 -7.25
N ALA A 63 10.49 10.85 -6.17
CA ALA A 63 11.57 10.49 -5.27
C ALA A 63 11.38 9.08 -4.67
N THR A 64 10.16 8.75 -4.26
CA THR A 64 9.81 7.41 -3.76
C THR A 64 10.03 6.33 -4.83
N ALA A 65 9.53 6.56 -6.06
CA ALA A 65 9.63 5.59 -7.15
C ALA A 65 11.08 5.31 -7.56
N LEU A 66 11.91 6.36 -7.62
CA LEU A 66 13.33 6.25 -8.03
C LEU A 66 14.16 5.40 -7.06
N VAL A 67 13.83 5.40 -5.78
CA VAL A 67 14.61 4.66 -4.77
C VAL A 67 14.05 3.28 -4.42
N PHE A 68 12.90 2.90 -4.92
CA PHE A 68 12.34 1.56 -4.65
C PHE A 68 13.30 0.44 -5.03
N ILE A 69 13.84 0.48 -6.25
CA ILE A 69 14.77 -0.55 -6.73
C ILE A 69 16.10 -0.54 -5.96
N PRO A 70 16.79 0.61 -5.79
CA PRO A 70 17.97 0.68 -4.93
C PRO A 70 17.75 0.14 -3.52
N ILE A 71 16.64 0.52 -2.86
CA ILE A 71 16.30 0.02 -1.51
C ILE A 71 16.08 -1.49 -1.53
N GLY A 72 15.40 -2.03 -2.55
CA GLY A 72 15.19 -3.46 -2.69
C GLY A 72 16.49 -4.25 -2.80
N LEU A 73 17.46 -3.75 -3.58
CA LEU A 73 18.80 -4.35 -3.69
C LEU A 73 19.59 -4.30 -2.37
N ILE A 74 19.47 -3.18 -1.66
CA ILE A 74 20.11 -3.02 -0.34
C ILE A 74 19.41 -3.93 0.68
N ALA A 75 18.10 -4.05 0.64
CA ALA A 75 17.32 -4.87 1.56
C ALA A 75 17.68 -6.36 1.49
N ASP A 76 18.03 -6.87 0.31
CA ASP A 76 18.44 -8.26 0.14
C ASP A 76 19.81 -8.57 0.81
N ARG A 77 20.63 -7.55 1.11
CA ARG A 77 21.98 -7.67 1.65
C ARG A 77 22.16 -7.07 3.05
N ALA A 78 21.26 -6.23 3.49
CA ALA A 78 21.34 -5.51 4.76
C ALA A 78 20.30 -6.01 5.77
N SER A 79 20.47 -5.61 7.02
CA SER A 79 19.49 -5.89 8.08
C SER A 79 18.19 -5.14 7.83
N HIS A 80 17.08 -5.85 7.67
CA HIS A 80 15.76 -5.27 7.55
C HIS A 80 15.39 -4.41 8.76
N LYS A 81 15.80 -4.83 9.97
CA LYS A 81 15.65 -4.04 11.20
C LYS A 81 16.29 -2.66 11.08
N LEU A 82 17.56 -2.62 10.64
CA LEU A 82 18.30 -1.36 10.52
C LEU A 82 17.65 -0.43 9.49
N LEU A 83 17.31 -0.97 8.32
CA LEU A 83 16.69 -0.20 7.24
C LEU A 83 15.31 0.35 7.62
N LEU A 84 14.46 -0.45 8.30
CA LEU A 84 13.18 0.02 8.82
C LEU A 84 13.35 1.10 9.89
N SER A 85 14.32 0.93 10.80
CA SER A 85 14.61 1.91 11.86
C SER A 85 15.09 3.24 11.27
N LEU A 86 16.03 3.20 10.32
CA LEU A 86 16.50 4.39 9.61
C LEU A 86 15.38 5.04 8.79
N GLY A 87 14.58 4.24 8.09
CA GLY A 87 13.43 4.73 7.34
C GLY A 87 12.42 5.47 8.21
N ALA A 88 12.06 4.90 9.37
CA ALA A 88 11.16 5.55 10.33
C ALA A 88 11.73 6.86 10.87
N MET A 89 12.99 6.82 11.29
CA MET A 89 13.68 7.99 11.87
C MET A 89 13.78 9.12 10.84
N LEU A 90 14.30 8.86 9.67
CA LEU A 90 14.52 9.87 8.63
C LEU A 90 13.21 10.41 8.04
N THR A 91 12.20 9.54 7.86
CA THR A 91 10.85 10.00 7.44
C THR A 91 10.24 10.89 8.52
N GLY A 92 10.29 10.47 9.79
CA GLY A 92 9.75 11.26 10.91
C GLY A 92 10.42 12.62 11.04
N LEU A 93 11.75 12.69 10.93
CA LEU A 93 12.50 13.96 10.90
C LEU A 93 12.12 14.83 9.70
N SER A 94 11.95 14.22 8.51
CA SER A 94 11.51 14.95 7.31
C SER A 94 10.10 15.50 7.49
N PHE A 95 9.19 14.75 8.11
CA PHE A 95 7.84 15.19 8.41
C PHE A 95 7.85 16.33 9.44
N MET A 96 8.62 16.22 10.50
CA MET A 96 8.76 17.33 11.48
C MET A 96 9.32 18.58 10.83
N GLY A 97 10.34 18.45 9.96
CA GLY A 97 10.88 19.58 9.20
C GLY A 97 9.83 20.22 8.28
N ARG A 98 9.01 19.43 7.61
CA ARG A 98 7.90 19.90 6.75
C ARG A 98 6.84 20.71 7.53
N ALA A 99 6.63 20.43 8.81
CA ALA A 99 5.68 21.18 9.61
C ALA A 99 6.15 22.64 9.85
N PHE A 100 7.46 22.91 9.78
CA PHE A 100 8.01 24.25 9.98
C PHE A 100 8.50 24.92 8.69
N ALA A 101 8.56 24.21 7.59
CA ALA A 101 8.97 24.79 6.31
C ALA A 101 7.88 25.72 5.78
N SER A 102 8.26 26.96 5.46
CA SER A 102 7.37 27.96 4.85
C SER A 102 7.83 28.43 3.49
N GLY A 103 9.12 28.28 3.16
CA GLY A 103 9.66 28.66 1.86
C GLY A 103 9.55 27.53 0.82
N GLU A 104 9.31 27.88 -0.45
CA GLU A 104 9.08 26.96 -1.56
C GLU A 104 10.19 25.89 -1.70
N SER A 105 11.46 26.31 -1.71
CA SER A 105 12.60 25.39 -1.82
C SER A 105 12.67 24.41 -0.65
N GLY A 106 12.37 24.87 0.58
CA GLY A 106 12.31 24.04 1.77
C GLY A 106 11.17 22.99 1.69
N LEU A 107 9.99 23.42 1.25
CA LEU A 107 8.83 22.54 1.06
C LEU A 107 9.13 21.43 0.06
N VAL A 108 9.73 21.78 -1.10
CA VAL A 108 10.10 20.83 -2.16
C VAL A 108 11.22 19.89 -1.69
N LEU A 109 12.30 20.41 -1.10
CA LEU A 109 13.43 19.58 -0.63
C LEU A 109 12.99 18.56 0.41
N LEU A 110 12.19 18.99 1.39
CA LEU A 110 11.70 18.09 2.43
C LEU A 110 10.63 17.11 1.90
N ALA A 111 9.89 17.45 0.85
CA ALA A 111 9.00 16.53 0.16
C ALA A 111 9.81 15.42 -0.54
N VAL A 112 10.89 15.78 -1.23
CA VAL A 112 11.82 14.80 -1.82
C VAL A 112 12.41 13.89 -0.72
N ALA A 113 12.92 14.46 0.36
CA ALA A 113 13.49 13.70 1.48
C ALA A 113 12.45 12.73 2.09
N ALA A 114 11.22 13.21 2.33
CA ALA A 114 10.14 12.37 2.84
C ALA A 114 9.81 11.21 1.88
N GLY A 115 9.79 11.47 0.57
CA GLY A 115 9.57 10.43 -0.45
C GLY A 115 10.67 9.37 -0.46
N LEU A 116 11.94 9.80 -0.43
CA LEU A 116 13.10 8.92 -0.39
C LEU A 116 13.05 7.98 0.83
N PHE A 117 12.77 8.53 2.01
CA PHE A 117 12.82 7.77 3.26
C PHE A 117 11.56 6.93 3.50
N ALA A 118 10.39 7.37 3.08
CA ALA A 118 9.16 6.59 3.17
C ALA A 118 9.23 5.27 2.37
N ALA A 119 10.02 5.24 1.29
CA ALA A 119 10.22 4.05 0.47
C ALA A 119 10.80 2.86 1.26
N PHE A 120 11.57 3.09 2.33
CA PHE A 120 12.10 2.02 3.17
C PHE A 120 10.99 1.18 3.79
N PHE A 121 9.97 1.81 4.37
CA PHE A 121 8.84 1.08 4.94
C PHE A 121 8.05 0.33 3.88
N GLN A 122 7.81 0.94 2.73
CA GLN A 122 7.04 0.33 1.64
C GLN A 122 7.72 -0.91 1.05
N VAL A 123 9.05 -0.85 0.86
CA VAL A 123 9.81 -1.94 0.25
C VAL A 123 10.08 -3.06 1.26
N ILE A 124 10.43 -2.73 2.51
CA ILE A 124 11.01 -3.69 3.46
C ILE A 124 9.95 -4.37 4.33
N ALA A 125 8.77 -3.79 4.48
CA ALA A 125 7.71 -4.34 5.33
C ALA A 125 7.34 -5.79 4.98
N VAL A 126 7.10 -6.10 3.72
CA VAL A 126 6.72 -7.45 3.25
C VAL A 126 7.88 -8.44 3.41
N PRO A 127 9.11 -8.18 2.95
CA PRO A 127 10.26 -9.04 3.21
C PRO A 127 10.52 -9.30 4.69
N PHE A 128 10.46 -8.25 5.53
CA PHE A 128 10.64 -8.39 6.98
C PHE A 128 9.60 -9.32 7.62
N LEU A 129 8.32 -9.13 7.29
CA LEU A 129 7.25 -10.00 7.78
C LEU A 129 7.43 -11.44 7.29
N ALA A 130 7.84 -11.62 6.04
CA ALA A 130 8.09 -12.94 5.48
C ALA A 130 9.20 -13.73 6.18
N GLU A 131 10.26 -13.02 6.63
CA GLU A 131 11.36 -13.62 7.39
C GLU A 131 10.98 -14.01 8.82
N ASN A 132 10.04 -13.29 9.42
CA ASN A 132 9.60 -13.47 10.80
C ASN A 132 8.32 -14.31 10.94
N THR A 133 7.85 -14.93 9.85
CA THR A 133 6.58 -15.67 9.81
C THR A 133 6.72 -16.99 9.06
N ASP A 134 6.18 -18.07 9.63
CA ASP A 134 6.08 -19.36 8.97
C ASP A 134 5.20 -19.30 7.72
N LYS A 135 5.53 -20.11 6.70
CA LYS A 135 4.80 -20.13 5.42
C LYS A 135 3.29 -20.27 5.59
N GLN A 136 2.84 -21.11 6.54
CA GLN A 136 1.43 -21.36 6.79
C GLN A 136 0.67 -20.15 7.35
N GLN A 137 1.37 -19.22 8.03
CA GLN A 137 0.79 -18.05 8.66
C GLN A 137 0.97 -16.76 7.83
N ARG A 138 1.81 -16.76 6.79
CA ARG A 138 2.15 -15.56 5.99
C ARG A 138 0.92 -14.83 5.47
N LEU A 139 -0.01 -15.56 4.86
CA LEU A 139 -1.22 -14.97 4.31
C LEU A 139 -2.03 -14.20 5.36
N LYS A 140 -2.19 -14.78 6.55
CA LYS A 140 -2.88 -14.16 7.68
C LYS A 140 -2.13 -12.92 8.19
N ILE A 141 -0.81 -13.01 8.34
CA ILE A 141 0.03 -11.91 8.81
C ILE A 141 0.04 -10.75 7.81
N PHE A 142 0.12 -11.03 6.52
CA PHE A 142 0.03 -9.99 5.49
C PHE A 142 -1.34 -9.31 5.48
N SER A 143 -2.43 -10.07 5.66
CA SER A 143 -3.77 -9.49 5.79
C SER A 143 -3.87 -8.55 7.00
N TYR A 144 -3.32 -8.95 8.14
CA TYR A 144 -3.25 -8.09 9.32
C TYR A 144 -2.41 -6.84 9.07
N HIS A 145 -1.25 -6.98 8.41
CA HIS A 145 -0.39 -5.84 8.04
C HIS A 145 -1.12 -4.81 7.18
N PHE A 146 -1.68 -5.23 6.05
CA PHE A 146 -2.38 -4.31 5.14
C PHE A 146 -3.61 -3.67 5.78
N SER A 147 -4.38 -4.43 6.57
CA SER A 147 -5.52 -3.90 7.32
C SER A 147 -5.09 -2.89 8.37
N LEU A 148 -3.99 -3.16 9.09
CA LEU A 148 -3.44 -2.28 10.11
C LEU A 148 -2.92 -0.96 9.50
N VAL A 149 -2.26 -1.02 8.33
CA VAL A 149 -1.82 0.16 7.58
C VAL A 149 -3.00 1.09 7.31
N LEU A 150 -4.07 0.56 6.73
CA LEU A 150 -5.25 1.36 6.41
C LEU A 150 -5.95 1.89 7.67
N ALA A 151 -6.14 1.05 8.68
CA ALA A 151 -6.77 1.45 9.94
C ALA A 151 -5.98 2.57 10.63
N ALA A 152 -4.66 2.45 10.70
CA ALA A 152 -3.79 3.45 11.32
C ALA A 152 -3.79 4.76 10.52
N GLN A 153 -3.81 4.70 9.18
CA GLN A 153 -3.92 5.89 8.34
C GLN A 153 -5.27 6.61 8.54
N VAL A 154 -6.38 5.86 8.60
CA VAL A 154 -7.71 6.44 8.88
C VAL A 154 -7.75 7.07 10.25
N LEU A 155 -7.19 6.43 11.29
CA LEU A 155 -7.08 7.01 12.63
C LEU A 155 -6.23 8.28 12.62
N GLY A 156 -5.10 8.28 11.91
CA GLY A 156 -4.23 9.44 11.77
C GLY A 156 -4.92 10.61 11.07
N SER A 157 -5.53 10.36 9.92
CA SER A 157 -6.19 11.40 9.14
C SER A 157 -7.39 12.00 9.86
N SER A 158 -8.27 11.16 10.40
CA SER A 158 -9.47 11.61 11.12
C SER A 158 -9.11 12.26 12.46
N GLY A 159 -8.22 11.60 13.23
CA GLY A 159 -7.76 12.14 14.53
C GLY A 159 -6.98 13.44 14.38
N GLY A 160 -6.16 13.56 13.33
CA GLY A 160 -5.45 14.79 13.01
C GLY A 160 -6.38 15.93 12.66
N GLY A 161 -7.41 15.68 11.84
CA GLY A 161 -8.44 16.69 11.51
C GLY A 161 -9.17 17.19 12.75
N VAL A 162 -9.69 16.27 13.57
CA VAL A 162 -10.38 16.61 14.84
C VAL A 162 -9.46 17.40 15.76
N LEU A 163 -8.20 17.00 15.92
CA LEU A 163 -7.26 17.71 16.76
C LEU A 163 -6.97 19.13 16.26
N ALA A 164 -6.84 19.31 14.94
CA ALA A 164 -6.65 20.64 14.33
C ALA A 164 -7.85 21.55 14.62
N ASP A 165 -9.08 21.04 14.46
CA ASP A 165 -10.31 21.78 14.73
C ASP A 165 -10.44 22.16 16.23
N LEU A 166 -10.11 21.23 17.14
CA LEU A 166 -10.12 21.50 18.58
C LEU A 166 -9.11 22.59 18.97
N LEU A 167 -7.92 22.59 18.40
CA LEU A 167 -6.91 23.63 18.62
C LEU A 167 -7.37 25.00 18.11
N GLN A 168 -8.05 25.05 16.96
CA GLN A 168 -8.63 26.28 16.42
C GLN A 168 -9.77 26.79 17.30
N GLN A 169 -10.65 25.90 17.79
CA GLN A 169 -11.70 26.27 18.75
C GLN A 169 -11.13 26.79 20.10
N ALA A 170 -9.95 26.31 20.49
CA ALA A 170 -9.22 26.82 21.65
C ALA A 170 -8.52 28.18 21.40
N GLY A 171 -8.71 28.79 20.23
CA GLY A 171 -8.17 30.10 19.87
C GLY A 171 -6.83 30.09 19.14
N MET A 172 -6.33 28.94 18.74
CA MET A 172 -5.10 28.85 17.95
C MET A 172 -5.36 29.23 16.48
N GLU A 173 -4.48 30.03 15.88
CA GLU A 173 -4.55 30.34 14.45
C GLU A 173 -4.46 29.08 13.59
N LYS A 174 -5.14 29.07 12.46
CA LYS A 174 -5.23 27.92 11.55
C LYS A 174 -3.85 27.36 11.16
N ILE A 175 -2.88 28.24 10.84
CA ILE A 175 -1.51 27.83 10.48
C ILE A 175 -0.85 27.09 11.64
N HIS A 176 -0.86 27.69 12.83
CA HIS A 176 -0.24 27.09 14.02
C HIS A 176 -0.91 25.80 14.46
N SER A 177 -2.24 25.72 14.35
CA SER A 177 -3.00 24.48 14.60
C SER A 177 -2.53 23.35 13.68
N LEU A 178 -2.45 23.61 12.35
CA LEU A 178 -1.99 22.63 11.37
C LEU A 178 -0.53 22.25 11.59
N GLN A 179 0.35 23.22 11.87
CA GLN A 179 1.76 22.97 12.23
C GLN A 179 1.90 22.02 13.42
N THR A 180 1.14 22.30 14.50
CA THR A 180 1.16 21.47 15.70
C THR A 180 0.76 20.04 15.42
N VAL A 181 -0.33 19.83 14.68
CA VAL A 181 -0.80 18.48 14.35
C VAL A 181 0.17 17.75 13.39
N LEU A 182 0.72 18.44 12.41
CA LEU A 182 1.74 17.88 11.52
C LEU A 182 3.02 17.52 12.30
N PHE A 183 3.44 18.35 13.26
CA PHE A 183 4.57 18.05 14.12
C PHE A 183 4.31 16.79 14.97
N ILE A 184 3.11 16.65 15.56
CA ILE A 184 2.70 15.45 16.30
C ILE A 184 2.73 14.22 15.38
N GLY A 185 2.23 14.34 14.13
CA GLY A 185 2.30 13.28 13.13
C GLY A 185 3.73 12.87 12.78
N GLY A 186 4.61 13.86 12.58
CA GLY A 186 6.03 13.63 12.37
C GLY A 186 6.71 12.96 13.57
N ALA A 187 6.39 13.40 14.79
CA ALA A 187 6.88 12.80 16.02
C ALA A 187 6.38 11.34 16.19
N ALA A 188 5.12 11.06 15.88
CA ALA A 188 4.59 9.70 15.89
C ALA A 188 5.34 8.79 14.90
N SER A 189 5.58 9.26 13.67
CA SER A 189 6.39 8.55 12.66
C SER A 189 7.83 8.36 13.12
N LEU A 190 8.44 9.37 13.78
CA LEU A 190 9.77 9.27 14.37
C LEU A 190 9.81 8.20 15.47
N LEU A 191 8.86 8.25 16.41
CA LEU A 191 8.79 7.31 17.53
C LEU A 191 8.64 5.84 17.08
N ALA A 192 8.21 5.60 15.84
CA ALA A 192 8.15 4.26 15.28
C ALA A 192 9.51 3.53 15.26
N PHE A 193 10.64 4.25 15.27
CA PHE A 193 11.97 3.62 15.34
C PHE A 193 12.21 2.91 16.70
N ILE A 194 11.58 3.37 17.77
CA ILE A 194 11.81 2.85 19.14
C ILE A 194 11.45 1.35 19.24
N PRO A 195 10.21 0.90 18.89
CA PRO A 195 9.90 -0.51 18.91
C PRO A 195 10.81 -1.35 18.00
N LEU A 196 11.28 -0.78 16.88
CA LEU A 196 12.16 -1.48 15.95
C LEU A 196 13.54 -1.74 16.55
N LEU A 197 14.05 -0.89 17.45
CA LEU A 197 15.30 -1.15 18.16
C LEU A 197 15.26 -2.43 19.01
N PHE A 198 14.10 -2.82 19.51
CA PHE A 198 13.91 -4.01 20.33
C PHE A 198 13.64 -5.28 19.52
N VAL A 199 13.54 -5.19 18.19
CA VAL A 199 13.43 -6.34 17.29
C VAL A 199 14.72 -7.15 17.39
N GLN A 200 14.59 -8.46 17.58
CA GLN A 200 15.73 -9.38 17.66
C GLN A 200 16.22 -9.71 16.25
N LYS A 201 17.55 -9.91 16.12
CA LYS A 201 18.15 -10.37 14.86
C LYS A 201 17.55 -11.71 14.44
N THR A 202 17.17 -11.80 13.19
CA THR A 202 16.66 -13.04 12.59
C THR A 202 17.82 -14.04 12.41
N ALA A 203 17.50 -15.33 12.31
CA ALA A 203 18.53 -16.36 12.08
C ALA A 203 19.45 -16.05 10.88
N LYS A 204 18.91 -15.45 9.82
CA LYS A 204 19.64 -14.97 8.64
C LYS A 204 20.65 -13.86 8.98
N GLU A 205 20.27 -12.91 9.82
CA GLU A 205 21.17 -11.82 10.27
C GLU A 205 22.27 -12.32 11.19
N LYS A 206 22.01 -13.36 11.99
CA LYS A 206 23.04 -14.00 12.82
C LYS A 206 24.11 -14.65 11.95
N VAL A 207 23.71 -15.36 10.90
CA VAL A 207 24.62 -15.98 9.94
C VAL A 207 25.46 -14.94 9.19
N LEU A 208 24.90 -13.80 8.80
CA LEU A 208 25.63 -12.71 8.13
C LEU A 208 26.68 -12.04 9.03
N VAL A 209 26.47 -12.05 10.35
CA VAL A 209 27.42 -11.48 11.33
C VAL A 209 28.53 -12.50 11.71
N GLU A 210 28.21 -13.80 11.72
CA GLU A 210 29.16 -14.86 12.06
C GLU A 210 30.03 -15.29 10.86
N THR A 211 29.59 -15.07 9.63
CA THR A 211 30.37 -15.38 8.42
C THR A 211 31.20 -14.21 7.92
N VAL A 212 32.22 -13.81 8.71
CA VAL A 212 33.44 -13.18 8.19
C VAL A 212 34.39 -14.26 7.61
N VAL A 213 33.98 -15.52 7.59
CA VAL A 213 34.73 -16.65 6.98
C VAL A 213 33.84 -17.27 5.91
N PRO A 214 34.32 -17.47 4.68
CA PRO A 214 33.53 -18.04 3.59
C PRO A 214 33.45 -19.56 3.75
N GLU A 215 32.43 -20.04 4.46
CA GLU A 215 32.09 -21.45 4.39
C GLU A 215 30.85 -21.59 3.48
N ALA A 216 31.06 -22.28 2.37
CA ALA A 216 30.10 -22.55 1.31
C ALA A 216 28.86 -23.28 1.89
N ALA A 217 27.84 -22.57 2.29
CA ALA A 217 26.58 -23.14 2.72
C ALA A 217 25.80 -23.64 1.50
N THR A 218 25.91 -24.92 1.23
CA THR A 218 25.08 -25.70 0.30
C THR A 218 23.66 -25.81 0.82
N LYS A 219 22.85 -24.77 0.65
CA LYS A 219 21.39 -24.93 0.55
C LYS A 219 21.02 -25.02 -0.93
N PRO A 220 20.06 -25.88 -1.33
CA PRO A 220 19.61 -25.91 -2.72
C PRO A 220 19.06 -24.54 -3.08
N MET A 221 19.87 -23.73 -3.74
CA MET A 221 19.45 -22.48 -4.34
C MET A 221 18.46 -22.81 -5.45
N VAL A 222 17.23 -22.35 -5.31
CA VAL A 222 16.33 -22.26 -6.47
C VAL A 222 17.13 -21.59 -7.59
N PRO A 223 17.18 -22.17 -8.80
CA PRO A 223 18.01 -21.62 -9.87
C PRO A 223 17.70 -20.15 -10.05
N ALA A 224 18.74 -19.32 -10.06
CA ALA A 224 18.62 -17.86 -10.17
C ALA A 224 17.71 -17.42 -11.35
N LYS A 225 17.67 -18.23 -12.39
CA LYS A 225 16.86 -18.04 -13.59
C LYS A 225 15.34 -18.15 -13.32
N ASP A 226 14.90 -18.98 -12.36
CA ASP A 226 13.50 -19.16 -12.05
C ASP A 226 12.95 -18.03 -11.16
N ASP A 227 13.77 -17.49 -10.24
CA ASP A 227 13.42 -16.30 -9.47
C ASP A 227 13.14 -15.11 -10.39
N TRP A 228 14.05 -14.83 -11.35
CA TRP A 228 13.87 -13.72 -12.29
C TRP A 228 12.63 -13.88 -13.17
N LYS A 229 12.31 -15.10 -13.58
CA LYS A 229 11.06 -15.38 -14.31
C LYS A 229 9.84 -15.07 -13.44
N ALA A 230 9.85 -15.45 -12.17
CA ALA A 230 8.77 -15.16 -11.24
C ALA A 230 8.65 -13.64 -11.02
N ILE A 231 9.76 -12.96 -10.73
CA ILE A 231 9.80 -11.50 -10.53
C ILE A 231 9.25 -10.76 -11.75
N CYS A 232 9.72 -11.07 -12.96
CA CYS A 232 9.21 -10.45 -14.18
C CYS A 232 7.71 -10.66 -14.39
N LYS A 233 7.19 -11.86 -14.07
CA LYS A 233 5.75 -12.15 -14.17
C LYS A 233 4.93 -11.31 -13.18
N PHE A 234 5.36 -11.20 -11.92
CA PHE A 234 4.70 -10.35 -10.92
C PHE A 234 4.77 -8.88 -11.31
N THR A 235 5.95 -8.41 -11.76
CA THR A 235 6.19 -7.04 -12.20
C THR A 235 5.26 -6.67 -13.36
N LEU A 236 5.14 -7.53 -14.37
CA LEU A 236 4.25 -7.30 -15.52
C LEU A 236 2.77 -7.29 -15.10
N ALA A 237 2.36 -8.22 -14.24
CA ALA A 237 0.99 -8.23 -13.71
C ALA A 237 0.67 -6.94 -12.95
N GLN A 238 1.58 -6.49 -12.10
CA GLN A 238 1.41 -5.25 -11.32
C GLN A 238 1.46 -3.98 -12.19
N LEU A 239 2.24 -3.98 -13.26
CA LEU A 239 2.21 -2.88 -14.23
C LEU A 239 0.81 -2.73 -14.86
N ILE A 240 0.20 -3.83 -15.32
CA ILE A 240 -1.14 -3.80 -15.92
C ILE A 240 -2.20 -3.39 -14.90
N VAL A 241 -2.13 -3.91 -13.66
CA VAL A 241 -3.04 -3.51 -12.58
C VAL A 241 -2.84 -2.03 -12.24
N GLY A 242 -1.59 -1.56 -12.15
CA GLY A 242 -1.23 -0.16 -11.91
C GLY A 242 -1.78 0.77 -13.00
N THR A 243 -1.62 0.40 -14.26
CA THR A 243 -2.18 1.14 -15.41
C THR A 243 -3.71 1.23 -15.33
N GLY A 244 -4.39 0.11 -15.07
CA GLY A 244 -5.86 0.10 -14.91
C GLY A 244 -6.32 0.93 -13.72
N SER A 245 -5.66 0.80 -12.56
CA SER A 245 -6.03 1.57 -11.37
C SER A 245 -5.70 3.06 -11.52
N GLY A 246 -4.62 3.42 -12.21
CA GLY A 246 -4.21 4.79 -12.48
C GLY A 246 -5.21 5.60 -13.32
N LEU A 247 -6.02 4.92 -14.14
CA LEU A 247 -7.11 5.56 -14.89
C LEU A 247 -8.27 6.02 -14.01
N VAL A 248 -8.54 5.36 -12.89
CA VAL A 248 -9.77 5.56 -12.10
C VAL A 248 -9.47 6.06 -10.69
N VAL A 249 -8.58 5.38 -9.96
CA VAL A 249 -8.45 5.55 -8.50
C VAL A 249 -8.04 6.96 -8.08
N PRO A 250 -7.06 7.63 -8.72
CA PRO A 250 -6.68 9.00 -8.36
C PRO A 250 -7.78 10.03 -8.60
N TYR A 251 -8.73 9.71 -9.48
CA TYR A 251 -9.77 10.63 -9.95
C TYR A 251 -11.17 10.32 -9.40
N LEU A 252 -11.28 9.42 -8.44
CA LEU A 252 -12.57 9.06 -7.82
C LEU A 252 -13.25 10.27 -7.18
N ASN A 253 -12.50 11.18 -6.56
CA ASN A 253 -13.04 12.42 -6.01
C ASN A 253 -13.72 13.24 -7.10
N LEU A 254 -13.00 13.49 -8.20
CA LEU A 254 -13.50 14.24 -9.35
C LEU A 254 -14.65 13.51 -10.03
N TYR A 255 -14.59 12.18 -10.13
CA TYR A 255 -15.70 11.38 -10.67
C TYR A 255 -16.98 11.62 -9.89
N PHE A 256 -16.98 11.46 -8.56
CA PHE A 256 -18.18 11.64 -7.77
C PHE A 256 -18.66 13.11 -7.75
N THR A 257 -17.75 14.06 -7.65
CA THR A 257 -18.09 15.49 -7.62
C THR A 257 -18.66 15.95 -8.97
N ASN A 258 -17.98 15.66 -10.07
CA ASN A 258 -18.35 16.16 -11.40
C ASN A 258 -19.57 15.42 -11.99
N ARG A 259 -19.73 14.14 -11.64
CA ARG A 259 -20.78 13.31 -12.19
C ARG A 259 -22.11 13.44 -11.46
N PHE A 260 -22.06 13.60 -10.14
CA PHE A 260 -23.24 13.58 -9.27
C PHE A 260 -23.46 14.87 -8.50
N ALA A 261 -22.60 15.87 -8.69
CA ALA A 261 -22.66 17.19 -8.04
C ALA A 261 -22.80 17.11 -6.49
N VAL A 262 -22.17 16.09 -5.89
CA VAL A 262 -22.21 15.88 -4.43
C VAL A 262 -21.11 16.68 -3.73
N SER A 263 -21.35 17.00 -2.46
CA SER A 263 -20.39 17.75 -1.64
C SER A 263 -19.09 16.98 -1.43
N LEU A 264 -17.99 17.71 -1.23
CA LEU A 264 -16.69 17.12 -0.91
C LEU A 264 -16.73 16.27 0.37
N SER A 265 -17.56 16.67 1.34
CA SER A 265 -17.78 15.91 2.58
C SER A 265 -18.42 14.55 2.31
N ALA A 266 -19.42 14.48 1.42
CA ALA A 266 -20.04 13.22 1.03
C ALA A 266 -19.07 12.29 0.33
N VAL A 267 -18.22 12.83 -0.55
CA VAL A 267 -17.13 12.08 -1.21
C VAL A 267 -16.12 11.58 -0.18
N GLY A 268 -15.70 12.42 0.78
CA GLY A 268 -14.79 12.04 1.85
C GLY A 268 -15.32 10.88 2.71
N ILE A 269 -16.59 10.93 3.10
CA ILE A 269 -17.27 9.86 3.83
C ILE A 269 -17.30 8.57 3.00
N LEU A 270 -17.65 8.67 1.72
CA LEU A 270 -17.72 7.51 0.84
C LEU A 270 -16.34 6.81 0.68
N ILE A 271 -15.29 7.60 0.50
CA ILE A 271 -13.91 7.06 0.40
C ILE A 271 -13.50 6.41 1.73
N SER A 272 -13.82 7.03 2.87
CA SER A 272 -13.54 6.47 4.19
C SER A 272 -14.28 5.15 4.43
N LEU A 273 -15.56 5.06 4.03
CA LEU A 273 -16.31 3.81 4.05
C LEU A 273 -15.67 2.75 3.14
N GLY A 274 -15.17 3.14 1.97
CA GLY A 274 -14.41 2.26 1.07
C GLY A 274 -13.17 1.68 1.73
N GLN A 275 -12.44 2.46 2.53
CA GLN A 275 -11.30 1.98 3.30
C GLN A 275 -11.72 0.96 4.38
N VAL A 276 -12.79 1.23 5.10
CA VAL A 276 -13.34 0.29 6.10
C VAL A 276 -13.74 -1.04 5.43
N MET A 277 -14.46 -0.99 4.31
CA MET A 277 -14.84 -2.18 3.55
C MET A 277 -13.60 -2.95 3.05
N THR A 278 -12.56 -2.23 2.65
CA THR A 278 -11.27 -2.81 2.25
C THR A 278 -10.61 -3.56 3.41
N ILE A 279 -10.56 -2.96 4.60
CA ILE A 279 -10.00 -3.60 5.81
C ILE A 279 -10.74 -4.93 6.09
N VAL A 280 -12.07 -4.89 6.10
CA VAL A 280 -12.89 -6.09 6.33
C VAL A 280 -12.61 -7.18 5.29
N SER A 281 -12.55 -6.80 4.01
CA SER A 281 -12.30 -7.76 2.93
C SER A 281 -10.90 -8.37 2.97
N MET A 282 -9.88 -7.61 3.34
CA MET A 282 -8.52 -8.10 3.52
C MET A 282 -8.41 -9.11 4.68
N LEU A 283 -9.19 -8.95 5.75
CA LEU A 283 -9.25 -9.88 6.86
C LEU A 283 -9.98 -11.18 6.50
N ILE A 284 -11.00 -11.11 5.65
CA ILE A 284 -11.78 -12.27 5.18
C ILE A 284 -11.06 -13.01 4.04
N GLY A 285 -10.27 -12.29 3.24
CA GLY A 285 -9.58 -12.82 2.06
C GLY A 285 -8.85 -14.14 2.26
N PRO A 286 -8.06 -14.32 3.33
CA PRO A 286 -7.38 -15.59 3.63
C PRO A 286 -8.30 -16.80 3.73
N THR A 287 -9.50 -16.62 4.28
CA THR A 287 -10.48 -17.70 4.41
C THR A 287 -10.90 -18.26 3.05
N LEU A 288 -11.13 -17.39 2.07
CA LEU A 288 -11.42 -17.81 0.70
C LEU A 288 -10.18 -18.45 0.04
N ALA A 289 -9.00 -17.84 0.21
CA ALA A 289 -7.75 -18.35 -0.34
C ALA A 289 -7.44 -19.77 0.16
N ASN A 290 -7.72 -20.06 1.42
CA ASN A 290 -7.54 -21.41 2.01
C ASN A 290 -8.53 -22.45 1.42
N ARG A 291 -9.73 -22.02 0.98
CA ARG A 291 -10.74 -22.94 0.41
C ARG A 291 -10.50 -23.23 -1.08
N VAL A 292 -10.20 -22.20 -1.89
CA VAL A 292 -10.13 -22.33 -3.35
C VAL A 292 -8.72 -22.34 -3.90
N GLY A 293 -7.73 -22.08 -3.05
CA GLY A 293 -6.34 -21.87 -3.40
C GLY A 293 -6.02 -20.38 -3.67
N PRO A 294 -4.79 -19.94 -3.35
CA PRO A 294 -4.45 -18.51 -3.34
C PRO A 294 -4.56 -17.87 -4.74
N VAL A 295 -4.07 -18.51 -5.79
CA VAL A 295 -4.12 -17.97 -7.17
C VAL A 295 -5.58 -17.82 -7.65
N LYS A 296 -6.41 -18.82 -7.39
CA LYS A 296 -7.83 -18.76 -7.77
C LYS A 296 -8.58 -17.71 -6.97
N ALA A 297 -8.24 -17.53 -5.69
CA ALA A 297 -8.84 -16.50 -4.85
C ALA A 297 -8.55 -15.09 -5.37
N VAL A 298 -7.30 -14.79 -5.77
CA VAL A 298 -6.93 -13.51 -6.40
C VAL A 298 -7.78 -13.26 -7.64
N VAL A 299 -7.83 -14.24 -8.56
CA VAL A 299 -8.61 -14.11 -9.80
C VAL A 299 -10.10 -13.93 -9.51
N LEU A 300 -10.65 -14.69 -8.57
CA LEU A 300 -12.05 -14.60 -8.18
C LEU A 300 -12.40 -13.21 -7.63
N PHE A 301 -11.60 -12.69 -6.71
CA PHE A 301 -11.81 -11.35 -6.15
C PHE A 301 -11.75 -10.27 -7.23
N GLN A 302 -10.75 -10.32 -8.11
CA GLN A 302 -10.61 -9.36 -9.20
C GLN A 302 -11.77 -9.46 -10.21
N MET A 303 -12.15 -10.66 -10.61
CA MET A 303 -13.28 -10.87 -11.54
C MET A 303 -14.62 -10.44 -10.93
N MET A 304 -14.87 -10.76 -9.65
CA MET A 304 -16.09 -10.33 -8.95
C MET A 304 -16.16 -8.80 -8.78
N SER A 305 -15.02 -8.09 -8.78
CA SER A 305 -15.00 -6.63 -8.71
C SER A 305 -15.46 -5.95 -10.02
N LEU A 306 -15.38 -6.63 -11.17
CA LEU A 306 -15.64 -6.04 -12.49
C LEU A 306 -17.10 -5.59 -12.71
N PRO A 307 -18.14 -6.38 -12.38
CA PRO A 307 -19.53 -5.92 -12.52
C PRO A 307 -19.76 -4.63 -11.73
N PHE A 308 -19.21 -4.54 -10.51
CA PHE A 308 -19.31 -3.35 -9.68
C PHE A 308 -18.54 -2.17 -10.27
N LEU A 309 -17.35 -2.40 -10.84
CA LEU A 309 -16.56 -1.38 -11.54
C LEU A 309 -17.36 -0.78 -12.70
N LEU A 310 -17.93 -1.64 -13.58
CA LEU A 310 -18.68 -1.20 -14.74
C LEU A 310 -19.98 -0.50 -14.31
N LEU A 311 -20.70 -1.06 -13.35
CA LEU A 311 -21.92 -0.46 -12.84
C LEU A 311 -21.66 0.92 -12.20
N THR A 312 -20.53 1.10 -11.50
CA THR A 312 -20.11 2.42 -11.02
C THR A 312 -19.92 3.39 -12.19
N GLY A 313 -19.22 2.97 -13.27
CA GLY A 313 -18.92 3.85 -14.41
C GLY A 313 -20.14 4.27 -15.25
N PHE A 314 -21.16 3.40 -15.35
CA PHE A 314 -22.31 3.63 -16.24
C PHE A 314 -23.58 4.15 -15.56
N THR A 315 -23.70 4.00 -14.22
CA THR A 315 -24.93 4.46 -13.52
C THR A 315 -25.02 5.99 -13.46
N ASN A 316 -26.25 6.49 -13.48
CA ASN A 316 -26.58 7.89 -13.24
C ASN A 316 -27.07 8.16 -11.81
N LEU A 317 -27.18 7.13 -10.98
CA LEU A 317 -27.68 7.24 -9.61
C LEU A 317 -26.52 7.21 -8.62
N PHE A 318 -26.34 8.29 -7.86
CA PHE A 318 -25.27 8.40 -6.86
C PHE A 318 -25.25 7.26 -5.85
N VAL A 319 -26.44 6.83 -5.37
CA VAL A 319 -26.56 5.73 -4.39
C VAL A 319 -26.02 4.42 -4.97
N ILE A 320 -26.38 4.10 -6.23
CA ILE A 320 -25.90 2.89 -6.90
C ILE A 320 -24.38 2.99 -7.12
N ALA A 321 -23.89 4.14 -7.61
CA ALA A 321 -22.45 4.36 -7.80
C ALA A 321 -21.67 4.18 -6.49
N SER A 322 -22.23 4.69 -5.38
CA SER A 322 -21.60 4.59 -4.05
C SER A 322 -21.53 3.15 -3.57
N ILE A 323 -22.64 2.43 -3.61
CA ILE A 323 -22.69 1.02 -3.18
C ILE A 323 -21.75 0.16 -4.02
N THR A 324 -21.82 0.31 -5.33
CA THR A 324 -20.97 -0.47 -6.25
C THR A 324 -19.48 -0.13 -6.11
N PHE A 325 -19.15 1.14 -5.87
CA PHE A 325 -17.79 1.56 -5.55
C PHE A 325 -17.26 0.87 -4.27
N LEU A 326 -18.05 0.82 -3.20
CA LEU A 326 -17.66 0.17 -1.94
C LEU A 326 -17.34 -1.32 -2.14
N PHE A 327 -18.21 -2.05 -2.85
CA PHE A 327 -17.97 -3.47 -3.15
C PHE A 327 -16.78 -3.67 -4.07
N ARG A 328 -16.64 -2.86 -5.13
CA ARG A 328 -15.47 -2.89 -6.03
C ARG A 328 -14.18 -2.66 -5.26
N GLN A 329 -14.14 -1.64 -4.40
CA GLN A 329 -12.97 -1.28 -3.61
C GLN A 329 -12.56 -2.43 -2.67
N ALA A 330 -13.53 -3.00 -1.96
CA ALA A 330 -13.33 -4.11 -1.06
C ALA A 330 -12.79 -5.35 -1.79
N LEU A 331 -13.45 -5.77 -2.85
CA LEU A 331 -13.08 -6.99 -3.60
C LEU A 331 -11.71 -6.85 -4.27
N MET A 332 -11.44 -5.74 -4.94
CA MET A 332 -10.16 -5.55 -5.64
C MET A 332 -8.97 -5.57 -4.68
N ASN A 333 -9.09 -4.94 -3.53
CA ASN A 333 -8.00 -4.85 -2.55
C ASN A 333 -7.85 -6.09 -1.67
N ALA A 334 -8.89 -6.94 -1.54
CA ALA A 334 -8.79 -8.22 -0.84
C ALA A 334 -7.69 -9.14 -1.42
N ALA A 335 -7.36 -8.96 -2.70
CA ALA A 335 -6.32 -9.72 -3.38
C ALA A 335 -4.88 -9.33 -2.93
N ASN A 336 -4.65 -8.13 -2.43
CA ASN A 336 -3.29 -7.61 -2.14
C ASN A 336 -2.48 -8.48 -1.18
N PRO A 337 -2.98 -8.87 0.02
CA PRO A 337 -2.22 -9.73 0.92
C PRO A 337 -1.96 -11.11 0.34
N ILE A 338 -2.90 -11.64 -0.47
CA ILE A 338 -2.77 -12.94 -1.11
C ILE A 338 -1.68 -12.89 -2.18
N GLN A 339 -1.66 -11.84 -3.02
CA GLN A 339 -0.62 -11.63 -4.04
C GLN A 339 0.76 -11.50 -3.41
N SER A 340 0.89 -10.75 -2.31
CA SER A 340 2.15 -10.60 -1.58
C SER A 340 2.64 -11.95 -1.02
N SER A 341 1.73 -12.78 -0.48
CA SER A 341 2.06 -14.13 0.00
C SER A 341 2.57 -15.02 -1.13
N ILE A 342 1.86 -15.04 -2.27
CA ILE A 342 2.27 -15.83 -3.45
C ILE A 342 3.64 -15.39 -3.97
N MET A 343 3.89 -14.08 -4.03
CA MET A 343 5.18 -13.55 -4.48
C MET A 343 6.32 -14.04 -3.57
N VAL A 344 6.16 -13.88 -2.27
CA VAL A 344 7.17 -14.26 -1.28
C VAL A 344 7.45 -15.77 -1.29
N ASP A 345 6.43 -16.59 -1.53
CA ASP A 345 6.56 -18.06 -1.59
C ASP A 345 7.19 -18.57 -2.90
N ARG A 346 7.17 -17.75 -3.97
CA ARG A 346 7.70 -18.07 -5.30
C ARG A 346 9.10 -17.54 -5.56
N VAL A 347 9.61 -16.66 -4.71
CA VAL A 347 10.91 -16.02 -4.84
C VAL A 347 11.79 -16.42 -3.66
N SER A 348 13.06 -16.70 -3.91
CA SER A 348 14.03 -17.04 -2.86
C SER A 348 14.17 -15.89 -1.84
N ASP A 349 14.51 -16.24 -0.61
CA ASP A 349 14.70 -15.28 0.50
C ASP A 349 15.72 -14.18 0.15
N ALA A 350 16.71 -14.51 -0.68
CA ALA A 350 17.76 -13.59 -1.11
C ALA A 350 17.28 -12.51 -2.10
N ARG A 351 16.05 -12.62 -2.65
CA ARG A 351 15.55 -11.72 -3.70
C ARG A 351 14.17 -11.16 -3.42
N ARG A 352 13.64 -11.33 -2.22
CA ARG A 352 12.32 -10.80 -1.84
C ARG A 352 12.26 -9.28 -1.86
N GLY A 353 13.35 -8.62 -1.47
CA GLY A 353 13.45 -7.16 -1.49
C GLY A 353 13.37 -6.61 -2.91
N ILE A 354 14.18 -7.15 -3.83
CA ILE A 354 14.13 -6.72 -5.23
C ILE A 354 12.79 -7.09 -5.90
N ALA A 355 12.22 -8.25 -5.57
CA ALA A 355 10.92 -8.65 -6.11
C ALA A 355 9.81 -7.68 -5.67
N ASN A 356 9.75 -7.32 -4.39
CA ASN A 356 8.77 -6.37 -3.89
C ASN A 356 8.98 -4.97 -4.49
N SER A 357 10.21 -4.49 -4.56
CA SER A 357 10.52 -3.18 -5.12
C SER A 357 10.17 -3.08 -6.60
N MET A 358 10.51 -4.09 -7.42
CA MET A 358 10.16 -4.10 -8.84
C MET A 358 8.66 -4.13 -9.08
N THR A 359 7.92 -4.93 -8.31
CA THR A 359 6.45 -4.97 -8.42
C THR A 359 5.80 -3.66 -8.03
N GLN A 360 6.27 -3.02 -6.96
CA GLN A 360 5.76 -1.71 -6.51
C GLN A 360 6.12 -0.59 -7.49
N THR A 361 7.36 -0.58 -8.02
CA THR A 361 7.77 0.38 -9.05
C THR A 361 6.90 0.25 -10.30
N ALA A 362 6.66 -0.97 -10.77
CA ALA A 362 5.84 -1.21 -11.95
C ALA A 362 4.38 -0.74 -11.74
N PHE A 363 3.81 -1.00 -10.56
CA PHE A 363 2.49 -0.49 -10.20
C PHE A 363 2.46 1.04 -10.24
N MET A 364 3.43 1.70 -9.61
CA MET A 364 3.52 3.17 -9.58
C MET A 364 3.77 3.78 -10.96
N LEU A 365 4.56 3.15 -11.82
CA LEU A 365 4.75 3.59 -13.20
C LEU A 365 3.43 3.53 -13.98
N GLY A 366 2.71 2.40 -13.87
CA GLY A 366 1.38 2.28 -14.47
C GLY A 366 0.41 3.36 -13.99
N TRP A 367 0.41 3.61 -12.67
CA TRP A 367 -0.41 4.65 -12.06
C TRP A 367 -0.05 6.05 -12.58
N ALA A 368 1.23 6.42 -12.60
CA ALA A 368 1.71 7.76 -12.96
C ALA A 368 1.48 8.13 -14.42
N THR A 369 1.47 7.15 -15.33
CA THR A 369 1.36 7.40 -16.78
C THR A 369 -0.07 7.63 -17.26
N MET A 370 -1.09 7.37 -16.46
CA MET A 370 -2.49 7.38 -16.91
C MET A 370 -3.21 8.71 -16.77
N GLY A 371 -2.62 9.69 -16.10
CA GLY A 371 -3.19 11.03 -15.96
C GLY A 371 -3.54 11.70 -17.28
N PRO A 372 -2.59 11.85 -18.22
CA PRO A 372 -2.86 12.43 -19.53
C PRO A 372 -3.94 11.69 -20.32
N VAL A 373 -3.97 10.36 -20.24
CA VAL A 373 -4.98 9.52 -20.92
C VAL A 373 -6.37 9.81 -20.36
N GLN A 374 -6.51 9.82 -19.05
CA GLN A 374 -7.77 10.10 -18.38
C GLN A 374 -8.27 11.53 -18.69
N SER A 375 -7.39 12.53 -18.63
CA SER A 375 -7.72 13.91 -18.98
C SER A 375 -8.17 14.05 -20.44
N PHE A 376 -7.46 13.41 -21.38
CA PHE A 376 -7.83 13.38 -22.79
C PHE A 376 -9.24 12.80 -23.00
N LEU A 377 -9.55 11.67 -22.36
CA LEU A 377 -10.86 11.02 -22.49
C LEU A 377 -11.99 11.92 -21.97
N LEU A 378 -11.78 12.63 -20.86
CA LEU A 378 -12.79 13.56 -20.34
C LEU A 378 -12.99 14.77 -21.25
N THR A 379 -11.91 15.32 -21.80
CA THR A 379 -11.98 16.48 -22.71
C THR A 379 -12.62 16.12 -24.04
N ALA A 380 -12.28 14.95 -24.59
CA ALA A 380 -12.76 14.52 -25.91
C ALA A 380 -14.22 14.00 -25.89
N TYR A 381 -14.65 13.32 -24.82
CA TYR A 381 -15.94 12.63 -24.77
C TYR A 381 -16.90 13.18 -23.69
N GLY A 382 -16.48 14.22 -22.97
CA GLY A 382 -17.26 14.81 -21.87
C GLY A 382 -17.32 13.90 -20.63
N THR A 383 -17.97 14.44 -19.58
CA THR A 383 -17.95 13.82 -18.24
C THR A 383 -18.54 12.41 -18.22
N TYR A 384 -19.69 12.20 -18.90
CA TYR A 384 -20.37 10.88 -18.88
C TYR A 384 -19.54 9.82 -19.59
N TRP A 385 -19.35 10.01 -20.90
CA TRP A 385 -18.66 9.02 -21.72
C TRP A 385 -17.18 8.93 -21.42
N GLY A 386 -16.51 10.04 -21.06
CA GLY A 386 -15.12 10.03 -20.63
C GLY A 386 -14.90 9.10 -19.44
N TYR A 387 -15.71 9.19 -18.39
CA TYR A 387 -15.61 8.25 -17.27
C TYR A 387 -16.07 6.84 -17.64
N ALA A 388 -17.15 6.67 -18.39
CA ALA A 388 -17.63 5.33 -18.80
C ALA A 388 -16.54 4.57 -19.59
N ILE A 389 -15.88 5.24 -20.53
CA ILE A 389 -14.75 4.67 -21.30
C ILE A 389 -13.57 4.37 -20.36
N THR A 390 -13.22 5.28 -19.46
CA THR A 390 -12.14 5.09 -18.49
C THR A 390 -12.37 3.86 -17.61
N PHE A 391 -13.58 3.69 -17.07
CA PHE A 391 -13.95 2.51 -16.26
C PHE A 391 -13.92 1.22 -17.10
N SER A 392 -14.37 1.29 -18.37
CA SER A 392 -14.34 0.14 -19.29
C SER A 392 -12.91 -0.29 -19.63
N MET A 393 -12.03 0.67 -19.94
CA MET A 393 -10.60 0.39 -20.18
C MET A 393 -9.94 -0.24 -18.94
N THR A 394 -10.23 0.28 -17.75
CA THR A 394 -9.79 -0.31 -16.50
C THR A 394 -10.28 -1.75 -16.34
N GLY A 395 -11.54 -2.02 -16.68
CA GLY A 395 -12.12 -3.37 -16.69
C GLY A 395 -11.36 -4.34 -17.61
N VAL A 396 -11.07 -3.92 -18.84
CA VAL A 396 -10.29 -4.72 -19.80
C VAL A 396 -8.88 -5.01 -19.27
N LEU A 397 -8.21 -4.00 -18.69
CA LEU A 397 -6.88 -4.18 -18.10
C LEU A 397 -6.92 -5.15 -16.91
N TYR A 398 -7.93 -5.07 -16.04
CA TYR A 398 -8.08 -5.99 -14.91
C TYR A 398 -8.39 -7.42 -15.36
N ILE A 399 -9.22 -7.62 -16.40
CA ILE A 399 -9.44 -8.93 -17.01
C ILE A 399 -8.10 -9.49 -17.53
N SER A 400 -7.36 -8.69 -18.29
CA SER A 400 -6.07 -9.07 -18.85
C SER A 400 -5.06 -9.44 -17.76
N ALA A 401 -4.95 -8.62 -16.70
CA ALA A 401 -4.07 -8.90 -15.56
C ALA A 401 -4.47 -10.19 -14.84
N SER A 402 -5.76 -10.39 -14.59
CA SER A 402 -6.27 -11.59 -13.89
C SER A 402 -6.10 -12.85 -14.71
N ALA A 403 -6.37 -12.81 -16.02
CA ALA A 403 -6.14 -13.92 -16.92
C ALA A 403 -4.65 -14.28 -16.96
N MET A 404 -3.79 -13.27 -17.15
CA MET A 404 -2.34 -13.45 -17.13
C MET A 404 -1.87 -14.03 -15.80
N TYR A 405 -2.35 -13.50 -14.68
CA TYR A 405 -2.02 -13.99 -13.35
C TYR A 405 -2.41 -15.47 -13.18
N TYR A 406 -3.60 -15.85 -13.61
CA TYR A 406 -4.06 -17.24 -13.59
C TYR A 406 -3.15 -18.17 -14.40
N PHE A 407 -2.88 -17.84 -15.66
CA PHE A 407 -2.05 -18.70 -16.53
C PHE A 407 -0.58 -18.77 -16.09
N MET A 408 -0.04 -17.69 -15.53
CA MET A 408 1.35 -17.62 -15.08
C MET A 408 1.58 -18.37 -13.77
N PHE A 409 0.60 -18.37 -12.85
CA PHE A 409 0.78 -18.88 -11.50
C PHE A 409 -0.09 -20.07 -11.15
N LYS A 410 -0.96 -20.54 -12.05
CA LYS A 410 -1.74 -21.78 -11.89
C LYS A 410 -0.79 -22.92 -11.52
N GLU A 411 -1.09 -23.60 -10.43
CA GLU A 411 -0.36 -24.80 -10.03
C GLU A 411 -0.49 -25.87 -11.14
N ARG A 412 0.62 -26.29 -11.70
CA ARG A 412 0.65 -27.49 -12.53
C ARG A 412 0.42 -28.67 -11.58
N LYS A 413 -0.69 -29.38 -11.71
CA LYS A 413 -0.90 -30.66 -11.01
C LYS A 413 0.28 -31.55 -11.35
N THR A 414 1.15 -31.79 -10.39
CA THR A 414 2.26 -32.73 -10.51
C THR A 414 1.69 -34.10 -10.83
N ALA A 415 2.38 -34.91 -11.63
CA ALA A 415 1.94 -36.26 -12.00
C ALA A 415 1.56 -37.13 -10.78
N ALA A 416 2.22 -36.92 -9.63
CA ALA A 416 1.91 -37.53 -8.34
C ALA A 416 0.51 -37.15 -7.80
N SER A 417 0.05 -35.91 -7.98
CA SER A 417 -1.31 -35.46 -7.57
C SER A 417 -2.40 -36.00 -8.49
N LYS A 418 -2.08 -36.34 -9.76
CA LYS A 418 -3.01 -37.00 -10.67
C LYS A 418 -3.16 -38.50 -10.34
N ALA A 419 -2.09 -39.13 -9.89
CA ALA A 419 -2.11 -40.53 -9.47
C ALA A 419 -2.89 -40.71 -8.15
N ALA A 420 -2.73 -39.81 -7.18
CA ALA A 420 -3.48 -39.84 -5.92
C ALA A 420 -4.97 -39.49 -6.03
N ALA A 421 -5.40 -38.82 -7.11
CA ALA A 421 -6.82 -38.52 -7.38
C ALA A 421 -7.51 -39.59 -8.24
N ALA A 422 -6.75 -40.57 -8.73
CA ALA A 422 -7.24 -41.70 -9.54
C ALA A 422 -7.29 -43.02 -8.74
N MET A 423 -6.85 -43.01 -7.48
CA MET A 423 -7.05 -44.06 -6.48
C MET A 423 -8.21 -43.71 -5.54
#